data_07897fb9838f65438219d953b1762f10
#
_entry.id   07897fb9838f65438219d953b1762f10
#
_cell.length_a   1.000
_cell.length_b   1.000
_cell.length_c   1.000
_cell.angle_alpha   90.00
_cell.angle_beta   90.00
_cell.angle_gamma   90.00
#
_symmetry.space_group_name_H-M   'P 1'
#
loop_
_entity.id
_entity.type
_entity.pdbx_description
1 polymer ?
#
loop_
_entity_poly.entity_id
_entity_poly.type
_entity_poly.pdbx_seq_one_letter_code
_entity_poly.pdbx_strand_id
1 'polypeptide(L)'
;MKNKQKYFTAGEATKELKISIDTIRRWDKKGLIKSFRDENNSRMFSLDEIKRIQNKTGNKTNKFKILKNKNKSQYTAIELFAGAGGTAIGMENAGIEHILLNEYDKHACETLRTNRPDWNVVEDDVRNLKFEEGQADIVQGGFPCQTFSYAGKKMGFEDIRGTLFFEFARCVKEVKPKIAIGENVKGLLNHDNGRTLKTMIFVLEELGYKVKYKVLRSQYLDVSQKRERLIIIGVRNDLDIPISFPKEKDYIIPLREALHKCPKSEGQKYPEHKKKILELIPPGGYWRELPQKLQKEYMGASFYMGGGKTGIARRLSWDEPSLTLTCSPAQKQTERCHPEETRPLTVREYARIQTFPDNWKFAGSISQQYKQIGNAVPVNLGYHIGNTIIQMLEGEIEEETEEPIYKQQQMFAFTS
;
A
#
# COMPACT_ATOMS: atom_id res chain seq x y z
N MET A 1 -48.49 -18.99 7.99
CA MET A 1 -47.48 -18.83 6.90
C MET A 1 -46.10 -18.86 7.53
N LYS A 2 -45.31 -19.92 7.38
CA LYS A 2 -43.94 -19.99 7.90
C LYS A 2 -43.09 -19.04 7.08
N ASN A 3 -42.55 -17.96 7.71
CA ASN A 3 -41.53 -17.10 7.11
C ASN A 3 -40.35 -18.00 6.71
N LYS A 4 -40.13 -18.23 5.41
CA LYS A 4 -38.91 -18.85 4.92
C LYS A 4 -37.75 -17.94 5.27
N GLN A 5 -36.99 -18.30 6.29
CA GLN A 5 -35.78 -17.60 6.68
C GLN A 5 -34.82 -17.61 5.46
N LYS A 6 -34.53 -16.45 4.92
CA LYS A 6 -33.65 -16.34 3.73
C LYS A 6 -32.19 -16.37 4.21
N TYR A 7 -31.41 -17.25 3.61
CA TYR A 7 -29.99 -17.37 3.87
C TYR A 7 -29.17 -16.93 2.66
N PHE A 8 -27.98 -16.44 2.89
CA PHE A 8 -27.06 -15.93 1.89
C PHE A 8 -25.74 -16.67 1.97
N THR A 9 -25.21 -17.09 0.83
CA THR A 9 -23.82 -17.53 0.70
C THR A 9 -22.86 -16.38 1.00
N ALA A 10 -21.59 -16.66 1.26
CA ALA A 10 -20.61 -15.62 1.49
C ALA A 10 -20.53 -14.61 0.31
N GLY A 11 -20.66 -15.09 -0.94
CA GLY A 11 -20.68 -14.24 -2.12
C GLY A 11 -21.93 -13.33 -2.20
N GLU A 12 -23.12 -13.85 -1.87
CA GLU A 12 -24.36 -13.06 -1.84
C GLU A 12 -24.34 -12.06 -0.67
N ALA A 13 -23.90 -12.49 0.52
CA ALA A 13 -23.79 -11.63 1.69
C ALA A 13 -22.83 -10.45 1.45
N THR A 14 -21.74 -10.66 0.72
CA THR A 14 -20.83 -9.56 0.35
C THR A 14 -21.48 -8.55 -0.59
N LYS A 15 -22.33 -8.98 -1.50
CA LYS A 15 -23.11 -8.09 -2.38
C LYS A 15 -24.09 -7.24 -1.57
N GLU A 16 -24.84 -7.89 -0.66
CA GLU A 16 -25.84 -7.21 0.20
C GLU A 16 -25.18 -6.20 1.17
N LEU A 17 -24.05 -6.56 1.75
CA LEU A 17 -23.31 -5.71 2.69
C LEU A 17 -22.37 -4.72 1.99
N LYS A 18 -22.17 -4.84 0.68
CA LYS A 18 -21.23 -4.02 -0.13
C LYS A 18 -19.80 -4.05 0.41
N ILE A 19 -19.34 -5.23 0.81
CA ILE A 19 -18.00 -5.47 1.35
C ILE A 19 -17.28 -6.55 0.56
N SER A 20 -15.95 -6.68 0.72
CA SER A 20 -15.18 -7.75 0.08
C SER A 20 -15.38 -9.10 0.77
N ILE A 21 -15.09 -10.18 0.03
CA ILE A 21 -15.11 -11.55 0.59
C ILE A 21 -14.09 -11.69 1.74
N ASP A 22 -12.97 -10.99 1.68
CA ASP A 22 -11.97 -11.02 2.74
C ASP A 22 -12.45 -10.28 3.98
N THR A 23 -13.22 -9.21 3.82
CA THR A 23 -13.83 -8.48 4.93
C THR A 23 -14.84 -9.35 5.66
N ILE A 24 -15.77 -10.03 4.94
CA ILE A 24 -16.77 -10.88 5.60
C ILE A 24 -16.13 -12.07 6.31
N ARG A 25 -15.08 -12.68 5.72
CA ARG A 25 -14.32 -13.77 6.35
C ARG A 25 -13.62 -13.33 7.63
N ARG A 26 -13.05 -12.12 7.61
CA ARG A 26 -12.38 -11.52 8.77
C ARG A 26 -13.38 -11.18 9.88
N TRP A 27 -14.54 -10.63 9.52
CA TRP A 27 -15.61 -10.34 10.49
C TRP A 27 -16.15 -11.60 11.13
N ASP A 28 -16.35 -12.67 10.35
CA ASP A 28 -16.75 -13.96 10.85
C ASP A 28 -15.71 -14.55 11.83
N LYS A 29 -14.41 -14.53 11.46
CA LYS A 29 -13.34 -14.98 12.34
C LYS A 29 -13.26 -14.18 13.65
N LYS A 30 -13.61 -12.88 13.62
CA LYS A 30 -13.64 -12.00 14.80
C LYS A 30 -14.98 -12.03 15.54
N GLY A 31 -15.95 -12.84 15.12
CA GLY A 31 -17.29 -12.89 15.72
C GLY A 31 -18.15 -11.64 15.51
N LEU A 32 -17.73 -10.74 14.61
CA LEU A 32 -18.47 -9.51 14.30
C LEU A 32 -19.71 -9.77 13.45
N ILE A 33 -19.70 -10.82 12.65
CA ILE A 33 -20.82 -11.37 11.90
C ILE A 33 -20.93 -12.87 12.18
N LYS A 34 -22.15 -13.36 12.42
CA LYS A 34 -22.37 -14.77 12.71
C LYS A 34 -22.68 -15.54 11.44
N SER A 35 -21.92 -16.60 11.19
CA SER A 35 -22.15 -17.55 10.09
C SER A 35 -22.45 -18.94 10.64
N PHE A 36 -23.04 -19.79 9.80
CA PHE A 36 -23.17 -21.24 10.03
C PHE A 36 -22.75 -21.99 8.76
N ARG A 37 -22.63 -23.30 8.84
CA ARG A 37 -22.32 -24.16 7.69
C ARG A 37 -23.58 -24.89 7.24
N ASP A 38 -23.81 -24.91 5.92
CA ASP A 38 -24.85 -25.75 5.32
C ASP A 38 -24.39 -27.20 5.16
N GLU A 39 -25.25 -28.06 4.61
CA GLU A 39 -24.99 -29.50 4.37
C GLU A 39 -23.77 -29.73 3.45
N ASN A 40 -23.42 -28.76 2.62
CA ASN A 40 -22.28 -28.81 1.71
C ASN A 40 -21.03 -28.13 2.31
N ASN A 41 -21.02 -27.89 3.65
CA ASN A 41 -19.97 -27.20 4.37
C ASN A 41 -19.70 -25.75 3.87
N SER A 42 -20.65 -25.14 3.13
CA SER A 42 -20.58 -23.78 2.65
C SER A 42 -20.98 -22.79 3.77
N ARG A 43 -20.30 -21.65 3.81
CA ARG A 43 -20.58 -20.62 4.82
C ARG A 43 -21.81 -19.81 4.44
N MET A 44 -22.80 -19.77 5.35
CA MET A 44 -24.10 -19.14 5.18
C MET A 44 -24.34 -18.06 6.25
N PHE A 45 -25.11 -17.04 5.89
CA PHE A 45 -25.49 -15.91 6.76
C PHE A 45 -27.02 -15.74 6.72
N SER A 46 -27.65 -15.53 7.87
CA SER A 46 -29.10 -15.26 7.94
C SER A 46 -29.41 -13.82 7.46
N LEU A 47 -30.62 -13.62 6.94
CA LEU A 47 -31.12 -12.29 6.57
C LEU A 47 -31.07 -11.32 7.77
N ASP A 48 -31.40 -11.80 8.97
CA ASP A 48 -31.39 -10.97 10.18
C ASP A 48 -29.99 -10.51 10.53
N GLU A 49 -29.00 -11.37 10.37
CA GLU A 49 -27.60 -11.00 10.59
C GLU A 49 -27.10 -9.99 9.56
N ILE A 50 -27.48 -10.17 8.28
CA ILE A 50 -27.20 -9.17 7.24
C ILE A 50 -27.82 -7.82 7.58
N LYS A 51 -29.12 -7.80 7.97
CA LYS A 51 -29.79 -6.57 8.39
C LYS A 51 -29.16 -5.94 9.64
N ARG A 52 -28.78 -6.78 10.62
CA ARG A 52 -28.08 -6.30 11.83
C ARG A 52 -26.79 -5.55 11.48
N ILE A 53 -26.02 -6.11 10.56
CA ILE A 53 -24.78 -5.46 10.08
C ILE A 53 -25.11 -4.21 9.25
N GLN A 54 -26.08 -4.27 8.32
CA GLN A 54 -26.52 -3.11 7.55
C GLN A 54 -26.97 -1.94 8.46
N ASN A 55 -27.70 -2.22 9.52
CA ASN A 55 -28.12 -1.21 10.48
C ASN A 55 -26.94 -0.63 11.29
N LYS A 56 -25.95 -1.44 11.64
CA LYS A 56 -24.71 -0.97 12.28
C LYS A 56 -23.80 -0.16 11.35
N THR A 57 -23.80 -0.49 10.05
CA THR A 57 -23.01 0.19 9.01
C THR A 57 -23.81 1.26 8.27
N GLY A 58 -25.11 1.37 8.58
CA GLY A 58 -26.13 2.09 7.81
C GLY A 58 -26.11 3.62 7.85
N ASN A 59 -25.17 4.27 8.51
CA ASN A 59 -24.87 5.66 8.21
C ASN A 59 -24.02 5.72 6.94
N LYS A 60 -24.65 6.01 5.81
CA LYS A 60 -24.02 6.26 4.50
C LYS A 60 -23.23 7.57 4.47
N THR A 61 -22.37 7.79 5.44
CA THR A 61 -21.34 8.83 5.31
C THR A 61 -20.25 8.24 4.42
N ASN A 62 -19.95 8.93 3.32
CA ASN A 62 -18.78 8.60 2.51
C ASN A 62 -17.55 8.56 3.43
N LYS A 63 -16.94 7.37 3.58
CA LYS A 63 -15.78 7.18 4.46
C LYS A 63 -14.47 7.64 3.81
N PHE A 64 -14.48 7.86 2.49
CA PHE A 64 -13.29 8.36 1.80
C PHE A 64 -12.98 9.79 2.25
N LYS A 65 -11.82 9.95 2.82
CA LYS A 65 -11.24 11.24 3.20
C LYS A 65 -9.72 11.15 3.22
N ILE A 66 -9.07 12.27 2.99
CA ILE A 66 -7.64 12.41 3.24
C ILE A 66 -7.48 12.77 4.71
N LEU A 67 -6.76 11.92 5.44
CA LEU A 67 -6.57 12.06 6.87
C LEU A 67 -5.57 13.19 7.16
N LYS A 68 -5.87 13.98 8.18
CA LYS A 68 -4.99 15.05 8.65
C LYS A 68 -5.27 15.38 10.11
N ASN A 69 -4.23 15.48 10.92
CA ASN A 69 -4.31 16.00 12.29
C ASN A 69 -4.43 17.53 12.29
N LYS A 70 -4.97 18.08 13.35
CA LYS A 70 -5.08 19.53 13.52
C LYS A 70 -3.77 20.16 14.00
N ASN A 71 -3.02 19.43 14.82
CA ASN A 71 -1.81 19.91 15.47
C ASN A 71 -0.57 19.37 14.76
N LYS A 72 0.49 20.15 14.72
CA LYS A 72 1.84 19.69 14.38
C LYS A 72 2.46 19.00 15.61
N SER A 73 3.29 18.00 15.37
CA SER A 73 4.19 17.46 16.38
C SER A 73 5.50 18.25 16.42
N GLN A 74 6.33 17.95 17.41
CA GLN A 74 7.68 18.52 17.50
C GLN A 74 8.72 17.74 16.70
N TYR A 75 8.34 16.62 16.06
CA TYR A 75 9.28 15.71 15.42
C TYR A 75 9.56 16.09 13.98
N THR A 76 10.81 15.90 13.60
CA THR A 76 11.32 16.19 12.27
C THR A 76 11.72 14.92 11.51
N ALA A 77 11.66 14.96 10.18
CA ALA A 77 12.02 13.83 9.34
C ALA A 77 12.92 14.23 8.15
N ILE A 78 13.81 13.32 7.79
CA ILE A 78 14.46 13.25 6.48
C ILE A 78 13.78 12.13 5.70
N GLU A 79 13.34 12.41 4.47
CA GLU A 79 12.80 11.39 3.56
C GLU A 79 13.70 11.23 2.33
N LEU A 80 14.21 10.01 2.14
CA LEU A 80 14.98 9.63 0.96
C LEU A 80 14.07 8.91 -0.05
N PHE A 81 14.32 9.11 -1.34
CA PHE A 81 13.53 8.53 -2.42
C PHE A 81 12.05 8.96 -2.35
N ALA A 82 11.82 10.25 -2.11
CA ALA A 82 10.51 10.81 -1.78
C ALA A 82 9.45 10.64 -2.88
N GLY A 83 9.87 10.39 -4.15
CA GLY A 83 8.95 10.26 -5.26
C GLY A 83 8.03 11.47 -5.40
N ALA A 84 6.75 11.24 -5.63
CA ALA A 84 5.74 12.32 -5.71
C ALA A 84 5.20 12.77 -4.35
N GLY A 85 5.83 12.37 -3.24
CA GLY A 85 5.51 12.84 -1.90
C GLY A 85 4.35 12.10 -1.20
N GLY A 86 4.04 10.88 -1.58
CA GLY A 86 2.92 10.16 -0.96
C GLY A 86 3.13 9.94 0.54
N THR A 87 4.32 9.47 0.96
CA THR A 87 4.69 9.32 2.37
C THR A 87 4.84 10.70 3.01
N ALA A 88 5.54 11.63 2.35
CA ALA A 88 5.79 12.97 2.87
C ALA A 88 4.50 13.71 3.24
N ILE A 89 3.49 13.73 2.34
CA ILE A 89 2.19 14.33 2.63
C ILE A 89 1.50 13.61 3.80
N GLY A 90 1.59 12.27 3.82
CA GLY A 90 0.98 11.49 4.88
C GLY A 90 1.56 11.80 6.26
N MET A 91 2.89 11.83 6.37
CA MET A 91 3.60 12.17 7.60
C MET A 91 3.41 13.66 7.97
N GLU A 92 3.42 14.58 7.00
CA GLU A 92 3.05 16.00 7.22
C GLU A 92 1.61 16.10 7.79
N ASN A 93 0.67 15.35 7.23
CA ASN A 93 -0.71 15.31 7.71
C ASN A 93 -0.83 14.70 9.11
N ALA A 94 0.07 13.80 9.51
CA ALA A 94 0.16 13.30 10.88
C ALA A 94 0.75 14.33 11.85
N GLY A 95 1.48 15.32 11.35
CA GLY A 95 2.07 16.40 12.13
C GLY A 95 3.60 16.43 12.12
N ILE A 96 4.28 15.55 11.39
CA ILE A 96 5.75 15.48 11.28
C ILE A 96 6.23 16.49 10.25
N GLU A 97 7.27 17.26 10.58
CA GLU A 97 7.88 18.22 9.68
C GLU A 97 9.04 17.60 8.91
N HIS A 98 9.03 17.71 7.57
CA HIS A 98 10.16 17.28 6.75
C HIS A 98 11.19 18.42 6.63
N ILE A 99 12.39 18.19 7.12
CA ILE A 99 13.51 19.13 6.98
C ILE A 99 14.30 18.93 5.70
N LEU A 100 14.20 17.74 5.09
CA LEU A 100 14.83 17.39 3.82
C LEU A 100 14.04 16.26 3.14
N LEU A 101 13.77 16.44 1.83
CA LEU A 101 13.29 15.39 0.95
C LEU A 101 14.29 15.22 -0.20
N ASN A 102 14.85 14.02 -0.35
CA ASN A 102 15.71 13.71 -1.47
C ASN A 102 14.96 12.91 -2.54
N GLU A 103 15.10 13.31 -3.78
CA GLU A 103 14.61 12.62 -4.95
C GLU A 103 15.53 12.88 -6.15
N TYR A 104 15.69 11.88 -7.02
CA TYR A 104 16.52 11.97 -8.22
C TYR A 104 15.74 12.31 -9.49
N ASP A 105 14.43 11.88 -9.57
CA ASP A 105 13.59 12.12 -10.74
C ASP A 105 13.12 13.59 -10.76
N LYS A 106 13.58 14.33 -11.78
CA LYS A 106 13.28 15.76 -11.94
C LYS A 106 11.78 16.08 -11.93
N HIS A 107 10.94 15.21 -12.52
CA HIS A 107 9.49 15.46 -12.55
C HIS A 107 8.85 15.23 -11.18
N ALA A 108 9.37 14.28 -10.41
CA ALA A 108 8.95 14.10 -9.02
C ALA A 108 9.38 15.30 -8.16
N CYS A 109 10.61 15.79 -8.30
CA CYS A 109 11.09 17.01 -7.62
C CYS A 109 10.24 18.23 -7.99
N GLU A 110 9.94 18.42 -9.27
CA GLU A 110 9.05 19.49 -9.74
C GLU A 110 7.64 19.37 -9.13
N THR A 111 7.10 18.15 -9.04
CA THR A 111 5.83 17.87 -8.36
C THR A 111 5.88 18.32 -6.90
N LEU A 112 6.92 17.94 -6.16
CA LEU A 112 7.07 18.32 -4.75
C LEU A 112 7.15 19.85 -4.58
N ARG A 113 8.04 20.50 -5.30
CA ARG A 113 8.26 21.97 -5.24
C ARG A 113 7.01 22.77 -5.64
N THR A 114 6.27 22.30 -6.67
CA THR A 114 5.05 22.99 -7.11
C THR A 114 3.95 22.96 -6.05
N ASN A 115 3.83 21.89 -5.31
CA ASN A 115 2.76 21.71 -4.31
C ASN A 115 3.16 22.16 -2.89
N ARG A 116 4.45 22.19 -2.60
CA ARG A 116 5.04 22.57 -1.31
C ARG A 116 6.33 23.39 -1.55
N PRO A 117 6.19 24.66 -1.90
CA PRO A 117 7.36 25.52 -2.15
C PRO A 117 8.31 25.65 -0.95
N ASP A 118 7.75 25.47 0.27
CA ASP A 118 8.52 25.59 1.52
C ASP A 118 9.27 24.30 1.89
N TRP A 119 9.04 23.20 1.17
CA TRP A 119 9.78 21.95 1.40
C TRP A 119 11.20 22.05 0.85
N ASN A 120 12.17 21.63 1.63
CA ASN A 120 13.57 21.50 1.19
C ASN A 120 13.74 20.24 0.33
N VAL A 121 13.48 20.37 -0.98
CA VAL A 121 13.58 19.29 -1.96
C VAL A 121 14.95 19.30 -2.62
N VAL A 122 15.78 18.32 -2.29
CA VAL A 122 17.12 18.12 -2.85
C VAL A 122 17.01 17.16 -4.05
N GLU A 123 17.16 17.72 -5.27
CA GLU A 123 17.19 16.98 -6.54
C GLU A 123 18.64 16.57 -6.82
N ASP A 124 19.04 15.43 -6.29
CA ASP A 124 20.39 14.89 -6.47
C ASP A 124 20.40 13.39 -6.20
N ASP A 125 21.47 12.74 -6.65
CA ASP A 125 21.75 11.36 -6.26
C ASP A 125 22.04 11.33 -4.76
N VAL A 126 21.36 10.47 -4.03
CA VAL A 126 21.51 10.32 -2.58
C VAL A 126 22.97 10.07 -2.15
N ARG A 127 23.80 9.49 -3.04
CA ARG A 127 25.23 9.25 -2.81
C ARG A 127 26.05 10.53 -2.61
N ASN A 128 25.57 11.64 -3.15
CA ASN A 128 26.21 12.95 -3.04
C ASN A 128 25.86 13.71 -1.76
N LEU A 129 24.80 13.27 -1.05
CA LEU A 129 24.32 13.93 0.15
C LEU A 129 25.21 13.58 1.36
N LYS A 130 25.39 14.59 2.21
CA LYS A 130 26.02 14.46 3.53
C LYS A 130 24.99 14.76 4.60
N PHE A 131 25.04 14.05 5.69
CA PHE A 131 24.10 14.19 6.79
C PHE A 131 24.86 14.47 8.09
N GLU A 132 24.21 15.11 9.04
CA GLU A 132 24.79 15.45 10.34
C GLU A 132 24.09 14.67 11.45
N GLU A 133 24.84 14.31 12.49
CA GLU A 133 24.29 13.62 13.66
C GLU A 133 23.23 14.51 14.35
N GLY A 134 22.08 13.91 14.66
CA GLY A 134 20.95 14.60 15.28
C GLY A 134 20.18 15.54 14.35
N GLN A 135 20.47 15.54 13.05
CA GLN A 135 19.79 16.41 12.08
C GLN A 135 18.28 16.23 12.05
N ALA A 136 17.77 15.00 12.26
CA ALA A 136 16.35 14.69 12.32
C ALA A 136 16.04 13.60 13.35
N ASP A 137 14.80 13.61 13.86
CA ASP A 137 14.29 12.54 14.74
C ASP A 137 14.00 11.24 13.99
N ILE A 138 13.61 11.35 12.72
CA ILE A 138 13.14 10.25 11.87
C ILE A 138 13.90 10.28 10.54
N VAL A 139 14.39 9.11 10.10
CA VAL A 139 14.85 8.89 8.72
C VAL A 139 13.92 7.87 8.07
N GLN A 140 13.30 8.28 6.95
CA GLN A 140 12.41 7.42 6.18
C GLN A 140 12.99 7.22 4.78
N GLY A 141 12.85 5.99 4.20
CA GLY A 141 13.25 5.72 2.84
C GLY A 141 12.47 4.59 2.17
N GLY A 142 11.93 4.87 0.99
CA GLY A 142 11.29 3.89 0.09
C GLY A 142 12.28 3.44 -1.00
N PHE A 143 13.34 2.77 -0.63
CA PHE A 143 14.39 2.34 -1.56
C PHE A 143 13.90 1.21 -2.49
N PRO A 144 14.32 1.17 -3.78
CA PRO A 144 13.96 0.10 -4.71
C PRO A 144 14.54 -1.24 -4.28
N CYS A 145 13.80 -2.33 -4.55
CA CYS A 145 14.28 -3.69 -4.32
C CYS A 145 15.40 -4.01 -5.33
N GLN A 146 16.63 -4.07 -4.86
CA GLN A 146 17.81 -4.45 -5.64
C GLN A 146 18.42 -5.72 -5.06
N THR A 147 18.98 -6.56 -5.92
CA THR A 147 19.74 -7.74 -5.50
C THR A 147 21.06 -7.30 -4.86
N PHE A 148 21.39 -7.88 -3.71
CA PHE A 148 22.73 -7.77 -3.16
C PHE A 148 23.67 -8.72 -3.88
N SER A 149 24.85 -8.25 -4.27
CA SER A 149 25.93 -9.14 -4.72
C SER A 149 26.61 -9.73 -3.51
N TYR A 150 26.24 -10.94 -3.12
CA TYR A 150 26.90 -11.66 -2.03
C TYR A 150 28.30 -12.13 -2.47
N ALA A 151 29.30 -11.27 -2.37
CA ALA A 151 30.69 -11.60 -2.65
C ALA A 151 31.45 -12.17 -1.43
N GLY A 152 30.76 -12.73 -0.43
CA GLY A 152 31.39 -13.25 0.77
C GLY A 152 30.46 -13.92 1.78
N LYS A 153 31.04 -14.54 2.82
CA LYS A 153 30.30 -15.22 3.90
C LYS A 153 29.82 -14.30 5.02
N LYS A 154 30.14 -13.00 4.97
CA LYS A 154 29.79 -12.03 6.01
C LYS A 154 28.57 -11.23 5.57
N MET A 155 27.57 -11.10 6.46
CA MET A 155 26.43 -10.21 6.28
C MET A 155 26.67 -8.96 7.12
N GLY A 156 27.07 -7.84 6.51
CA GLY A 156 27.37 -6.61 7.24
C GLY A 156 27.16 -5.36 6.40
N PHE A 157 27.33 -4.20 7.03
CA PHE A 157 27.15 -2.90 6.40
C PHE A 157 27.99 -2.73 5.12
N GLU A 158 29.22 -3.27 5.11
CA GLU A 158 30.13 -3.19 3.97
C GLU A 158 29.68 -4.06 2.77
N ASP A 159 28.97 -5.15 3.02
CA ASP A 159 28.55 -6.11 1.98
C ASP A 159 27.38 -5.59 1.12
N ILE A 160 26.67 -4.56 1.58
CA ILE A 160 25.55 -3.94 0.86
C ILE A 160 25.97 -2.71 0.04
N ARG A 161 27.28 -2.37 -0.01
CA ARG A 161 27.81 -1.23 -0.76
C ARG A 161 27.33 -1.23 -2.22
N GLY A 162 27.02 -0.04 -2.71
CA GLY A 162 26.54 0.18 -4.08
C GLY A 162 25.03 -0.03 -4.26
N THR A 163 24.29 -0.47 -3.25
CA THR A 163 22.83 -0.52 -3.28
C THR A 163 22.22 0.77 -2.74
N LEU A 164 20.99 1.08 -3.13
CA LEU A 164 20.27 2.25 -2.57
C LEU A 164 19.83 2.00 -1.12
N PHE A 165 19.71 0.76 -0.68
CA PHE A 165 19.55 0.44 0.74
C PHE A 165 20.81 0.81 1.54
N PHE A 166 22.01 0.65 0.97
CA PHE A 166 23.24 1.11 1.62
C PHE A 166 23.19 2.62 1.91
N GLU A 167 22.69 3.41 0.96
CA GLU A 167 22.59 4.85 1.13
C GLU A 167 21.55 5.24 2.22
N PHE A 168 20.45 4.53 2.30
CA PHE A 168 19.51 4.66 3.42
C PHE A 168 20.18 4.32 4.76
N ALA A 169 20.88 3.19 4.84
CA ALA A 169 21.59 2.78 6.05
C ALA A 169 22.74 3.75 6.40
N ARG A 170 23.44 4.33 5.41
CA ARG A 170 24.44 5.39 5.61
C ARG A 170 23.80 6.63 6.21
N CYS A 171 22.66 7.09 5.69
CA CYS A 171 21.92 8.20 6.26
C CYS A 171 21.54 7.93 7.72
N VAL A 172 21.00 6.74 8.02
CA VAL A 172 20.69 6.31 9.39
C VAL A 172 21.93 6.32 10.29
N LYS A 173 23.08 5.85 9.79
CA LYS A 173 24.35 5.84 10.51
C LYS A 173 24.86 7.25 10.83
N GLU A 174 24.76 8.18 9.84
CA GLU A 174 25.23 9.56 9.97
C GLU A 174 24.30 10.38 10.86
N VAL A 175 22.98 10.34 10.61
CA VAL A 175 21.97 11.13 11.35
C VAL A 175 21.75 10.60 12.77
N LYS A 176 21.84 9.29 12.99
CA LYS A 176 21.48 8.60 14.24
C LYS A 176 20.06 8.96 14.72
N PRO A 177 19.03 8.86 13.85
CA PRO A 177 17.67 9.26 14.21
C PRO A 177 17.15 8.42 15.37
N LYS A 178 16.12 8.90 16.07
CA LYS A 178 15.38 8.09 17.07
C LYS A 178 14.72 6.89 16.41
N ILE A 179 14.15 7.11 15.20
CA ILE A 179 13.43 6.07 14.46
C ILE A 179 13.89 6.06 12.99
N ALA A 180 14.19 4.88 12.47
CA ALA A 180 14.45 4.61 11.07
C ALA A 180 13.27 3.84 10.45
N ILE A 181 12.76 4.25 9.28
CA ILE A 181 11.62 3.64 8.61
C ILE A 181 12.01 3.24 7.19
N GLY A 182 12.04 1.94 6.89
CA GLY A 182 12.20 1.42 5.55
C GLY A 182 10.86 0.99 4.94
N GLU A 183 10.57 1.40 3.70
CA GLU A 183 9.40 0.93 2.95
C GLU A 183 9.85 0.12 1.73
N ASN A 184 9.13 -0.98 1.47
CA ASN A 184 9.36 -1.77 0.27
C ASN A 184 8.10 -2.55 -0.15
N VAL A 185 8.17 -3.22 -1.30
CA VAL A 185 7.10 -4.12 -1.75
C VAL A 185 7.08 -5.41 -0.91
N LYS A 186 5.89 -6.02 -0.74
CA LYS A 186 5.72 -7.31 -0.04
C LYS A 186 6.65 -8.42 -0.58
N GLY A 187 6.97 -8.37 -1.89
CA GLY A 187 7.86 -9.36 -2.52
C GLY A 187 9.24 -9.47 -1.88
N LEU A 188 9.70 -8.42 -1.17
CA LEU A 188 10.97 -8.44 -0.44
C LEU A 188 11.04 -9.54 0.63
N LEU A 189 9.91 -9.96 1.20
CA LEU A 189 9.87 -11.06 2.18
C LEU A 189 10.49 -12.36 1.65
N ASN A 190 10.25 -12.65 0.37
CA ASN A 190 10.70 -13.89 -0.27
C ASN A 190 11.86 -13.66 -1.25
N HIS A 191 12.33 -12.42 -1.39
CA HIS A 191 13.42 -12.08 -2.27
C HIS A 191 14.69 -12.79 -1.81
N ASP A 192 15.32 -13.51 -2.74
CA ASP A 192 16.50 -14.32 -2.47
C ASP A 192 16.32 -15.26 -1.25
N ASN A 193 15.19 -16.00 -1.23
CA ASN A 193 14.80 -16.88 -0.12
C ASN A 193 14.79 -16.18 1.26
N GLY A 194 14.43 -14.91 1.30
CA GLY A 194 14.36 -14.07 2.50
C GLY A 194 15.71 -13.53 2.98
N ARG A 195 16.83 -13.84 2.31
CA ARG A 195 18.16 -13.38 2.70
C ARG A 195 18.27 -11.85 2.65
N THR A 196 17.71 -11.24 1.61
CA THR A 196 17.74 -9.78 1.44
C THR A 196 17.16 -9.05 2.64
N LEU A 197 15.97 -9.42 3.11
CA LEU A 197 15.35 -8.80 4.28
C LEU A 197 16.16 -9.05 5.55
N LYS A 198 16.66 -10.29 5.74
CA LYS A 198 17.51 -10.62 6.90
C LYS A 198 18.77 -9.76 6.94
N THR A 199 19.41 -9.54 5.79
CA THR A 199 20.59 -8.66 5.70
C THR A 199 20.23 -7.20 6.04
N MET A 200 19.09 -6.69 5.57
CA MET A 200 18.63 -5.34 5.90
C MET A 200 18.40 -5.16 7.41
N ILE A 201 17.73 -6.13 8.03
CA ILE A 201 17.50 -6.13 9.48
C ILE A 201 18.82 -6.15 10.22
N PHE A 202 19.70 -7.10 9.90
CA PHE A 202 21.01 -7.25 10.53
C PHE A 202 21.85 -5.97 10.44
N VAL A 203 21.87 -5.29 9.28
CA VAL A 203 22.60 -4.04 9.11
C VAL A 203 22.04 -2.93 10.02
N LEU A 204 20.73 -2.81 10.16
CA LEU A 204 20.15 -1.83 11.08
C LEU A 204 20.41 -2.18 12.55
N GLU A 205 20.42 -3.48 12.89
CA GLU A 205 20.80 -3.94 14.24
C GLU A 205 22.26 -3.64 14.54
N GLU A 206 23.20 -3.83 13.59
CA GLU A 206 24.61 -3.43 13.73
C GLU A 206 24.78 -1.91 13.91
N LEU A 207 23.87 -1.10 13.32
CA LEU A 207 23.87 0.34 13.52
C LEU A 207 23.26 0.78 14.86
N GLY A 208 22.87 -0.15 15.71
CA GLY A 208 22.36 0.12 17.06
C GLY A 208 20.85 0.34 17.14
N TYR A 209 20.07 -0.34 16.31
CA TYR A 209 18.61 -0.27 16.32
C TYR A 209 17.95 -1.60 16.69
N LYS A 210 16.88 -1.56 17.50
CA LYS A 210 15.92 -2.67 17.62
C LYS A 210 15.02 -2.62 16.40
N VAL A 211 14.83 -3.74 15.68
CA VAL A 211 14.12 -3.74 14.38
C VAL A 211 12.95 -4.70 14.40
N LYS A 212 11.78 -4.22 13.98
CA LYS A 212 10.61 -5.06 13.65
C LYS A 212 10.11 -4.72 12.24
N TYR A 213 9.38 -5.64 11.62
CA TYR A 213 8.76 -5.38 10.32
C TYR A 213 7.37 -5.99 10.23
N LYS A 214 6.51 -5.41 9.40
CA LYS A 214 5.13 -5.86 9.18
C LYS A 214 4.68 -5.54 7.75
N VAL A 215 3.90 -6.42 7.14
CA VAL A 215 3.20 -6.10 5.89
C VAL A 215 1.91 -5.37 6.21
N LEU A 216 1.81 -4.12 5.81
CA LEU A 216 0.62 -3.31 5.96
C LEU A 216 -0.28 -3.44 4.72
N ARG A 217 -1.58 -3.62 4.95
CA ARG A 217 -2.61 -3.74 3.92
C ARG A 217 -3.39 -2.45 3.82
N SER A 218 -3.05 -1.61 2.83
CA SER A 218 -3.60 -0.26 2.67
C SER A 218 -5.13 -0.21 2.68
N GLN A 219 -5.81 -1.23 2.13
CA GLN A 219 -7.28 -1.29 2.09
C GLN A 219 -7.94 -1.27 3.48
N TYR A 220 -7.20 -1.52 4.54
CA TYR A 220 -7.66 -1.47 5.92
C TYR A 220 -7.11 -0.27 6.69
N LEU A 221 -6.47 0.65 5.97
CA LEU A 221 -5.85 1.88 6.47
C LEU A 221 -6.36 3.10 5.69
N ASP A 222 -7.68 3.16 5.51
CA ASP A 222 -8.41 4.26 4.86
C ASP A 222 -7.96 4.56 3.41
N VAL A 223 -7.55 3.51 2.67
CA VAL A 223 -7.16 3.58 1.26
C VAL A 223 -8.05 2.67 0.42
N SER A 224 -8.62 3.19 -0.67
CA SER A 224 -9.46 2.41 -1.59
C SER A 224 -8.63 1.55 -2.57
N GLN A 225 -7.62 0.84 -2.02
CA GLN A 225 -6.71 0.03 -2.83
C GLN A 225 -6.19 -1.21 -2.09
N LYS A 226 -6.21 -2.36 -2.74
CA LYS A 226 -5.62 -3.64 -2.29
C LYS A 226 -4.09 -3.62 -2.48
N ARG A 227 -3.41 -2.65 -1.85
CA ARG A 227 -1.95 -2.48 -1.90
C ARG A 227 -1.34 -2.96 -0.61
N GLU A 228 -0.30 -3.78 -0.71
CA GLU A 228 0.46 -4.29 0.43
C GLU A 228 1.89 -3.74 0.39
N ARG A 229 2.39 -3.28 1.55
CA ARG A 229 3.74 -2.76 1.70
C ARG A 229 4.40 -3.33 2.93
N LEU A 230 5.64 -3.74 2.77
CA LEU A 230 6.51 -4.10 3.89
C LEU A 230 7.05 -2.82 4.51
N ILE A 231 6.79 -2.64 5.79
CA ILE A 231 7.33 -1.54 6.59
C ILE A 231 8.31 -2.14 7.60
N ILE A 232 9.52 -1.60 7.62
CA ILE A 232 10.58 -1.93 8.57
C ILE A 232 10.71 -0.73 9.50
N ILE A 233 10.66 -0.94 10.82
CA ILE A 233 10.83 0.12 11.82
C ILE A 233 12.01 -0.27 12.70
N GLY A 234 13.01 0.60 12.76
CA GLY A 234 14.12 0.53 13.69
C GLY A 234 14.00 1.62 14.74
N VAL A 235 14.07 1.26 16.02
CA VAL A 235 14.16 2.19 17.16
C VAL A 235 15.56 2.11 17.73
N ARG A 236 16.21 3.26 17.95
CA ARG A 236 17.58 3.33 18.47
C ARG A 236 17.66 2.68 19.87
N ASN A 237 18.69 1.88 20.11
CA ASN A 237 18.80 0.98 21.27
C ASN A 237 18.84 1.68 22.64
N ASP A 238 19.26 2.95 22.67
CA ASP A 238 19.29 3.79 23.88
C ASP A 238 17.89 4.28 24.31
N LEU A 239 16.86 4.07 23.46
CA LEU A 239 15.50 4.50 23.71
C LEU A 239 14.65 3.29 24.15
N ASP A 240 13.92 3.47 25.24
CA ASP A 240 12.95 2.47 25.72
C ASP A 240 11.57 2.74 25.09
N ILE A 241 11.49 2.59 23.77
CA ILE A 241 10.29 2.83 22.98
C ILE A 241 9.83 1.50 22.37
N PRO A 242 8.60 1.03 22.66
CA PRO A 242 8.06 -0.18 22.06
C PRO A 242 7.75 0.03 20.58
N ILE A 243 8.13 -0.93 19.72
CA ILE A 243 7.85 -0.86 18.28
C ILE A 243 6.43 -1.34 18.00
N SER A 244 5.62 -0.48 17.43
CA SER A 244 4.24 -0.76 17.03
C SER A 244 3.99 -0.42 15.55
N PHE A 245 2.88 -0.94 15.01
CA PHE A 245 2.45 -0.72 13.63
C PHE A 245 1.00 -0.25 13.58
N PRO A 246 0.60 0.48 12.53
CA PRO A 246 -0.79 0.91 12.37
C PRO A 246 -1.79 -0.23 12.53
N LYS A 247 -2.85 0.00 13.33
CA LYS A 247 -3.95 -0.95 13.54
C LYS A 247 -4.91 -0.94 12.35
N GLU A 248 -5.12 -2.10 11.73
CA GLU A 248 -6.05 -2.24 10.64
C GLU A 248 -7.49 -2.03 11.09
N LYS A 249 -8.23 -1.28 10.29
CA LYS A 249 -9.68 -1.07 10.46
C LYS A 249 -10.47 -2.34 10.13
N ASP A 250 -11.70 -2.41 10.59
CA ASP A 250 -12.64 -3.51 10.31
C ASP A 250 -13.50 -3.29 9.06
N TYR A 251 -13.28 -2.20 8.34
CA TYR A 251 -13.97 -1.83 7.10
C TYR A 251 -13.00 -1.61 5.93
N ILE A 252 -13.56 -1.50 4.74
CA ILE A 252 -12.87 -1.07 3.52
C ILE A 252 -13.59 0.15 2.94
N ILE A 253 -12.89 0.92 2.10
CA ILE A 253 -13.46 1.99 1.28
C ILE A 253 -13.60 1.48 -0.15
N PRO A 254 -14.82 1.30 -0.66
CA PRO A 254 -15.03 0.85 -2.04
C PRO A 254 -14.67 1.97 -3.03
N LEU A 255 -14.36 1.57 -4.26
CA LEU A 255 -13.92 2.49 -5.31
C LEU A 255 -14.94 3.62 -5.57
N ARG A 256 -16.26 3.33 -5.48
CA ARG A 256 -17.31 4.32 -5.64
C ARG A 256 -17.23 5.50 -4.69
N GLU A 257 -16.74 5.27 -3.45
CA GLU A 257 -16.56 6.32 -2.48
C GLU A 257 -15.34 7.18 -2.80
N ALA A 258 -14.23 6.56 -3.19
CA ALA A 258 -13.01 7.27 -3.57
C ALA A 258 -13.20 8.12 -4.84
N LEU A 259 -13.94 7.61 -5.83
CA LEU A 259 -14.17 8.31 -7.09
C LEU A 259 -15.45 9.15 -7.10
N HIS A 260 -16.18 9.24 -5.98
CA HIS A 260 -17.35 10.12 -5.89
C HIS A 260 -16.99 11.58 -6.14
N LYS A 261 -17.61 12.21 -7.15
CA LYS A 261 -17.30 13.58 -7.58
C LYS A 261 -15.79 13.81 -7.83
N CYS A 262 -15.10 12.81 -8.38
CA CYS A 262 -13.71 12.96 -8.76
C CYS A 262 -13.58 14.04 -9.86
N PRO A 263 -12.68 15.03 -9.72
CA PRO A 263 -12.45 16.02 -10.76
C PRO A 263 -12.03 15.36 -12.07
N LYS A 264 -12.49 15.91 -13.18
CA LYS A 264 -12.07 15.45 -14.51
C LYS A 264 -10.58 15.71 -14.72
N SER A 265 -9.92 14.81 -15.38
CA SER A 265 -8.51 14.95 -15.77
C SER A 265 -8.23 14.14 -17.03
N GLU A 266 -7.11 14.41 -17.64
CA GLU A 266 -6.58 13.62 -18.74
C GLU A 266 -6.17 12.22 -18.28
N GLY A 267 -6.05 11.30 -19.26
CA GLY A 267 -5.61 9.94 -19.03
C GLY A 267 -5.20 9.25 -20.32
N GLN A 268 -4.62 8.06 -20.18
CA GLN A 268 -4.32 7.20 -21.32
C GLN A 268 -5.62 6.72 -21.98
N LYS A 269 -5.52 6.36 -23.26
CA LYS A 269 -6.61 5.76 -24.03
C LYS A 269 -6.24 4.33 -24.42
N TYR A 270 -7.23 3.46 -24.49
CA TYR A 270 -7.01 2.15 -25.11
C TYR A 270 -6.99 2.26 -26.63
N PRO A 271 -6.09 1.49 -27.30
CA PRO A 271 -6.23 1.23 -28.74
C PRO A 271 -7.59 0.55 -29.02
N GLU A 272 -8.17 0.82 -30.17
CA GLU A 272 -9.54 0.41 -30.50
C GLU A 272 -9.76 -1.12 -30.41
N HIS A 273 -8.78 -1.93 -30.86
CA HIS A 273 -8.85 -3.38 -30.75
C HIS A 273 -8.92 -3.85 -29.29
N LYS A 274 -8.22 -3.19 -28.38
CA LYS A 274 -8.21 -3.52 -26.95
C LYS A 274 -9.51 -3.05 -26.29
N LYS A 275 -10.02 -1.89 -26.68
CA LYS A 275 -11.28 -1.33 -26.19
C LYS A 275 -12.43 -2.30 -26.46
N LYS A 276 -12.55 -2.84 -27.68
CA LYS A 276 -13.57 -3.84 -28.07
C LYS A 276 -13.54 -5.09 -27.19
N ILE A 277 -12.36 -5.57 -26.81
CA ILE A 277 -12.23 -6.72 -25.90
C ILE A 277 -12.70 -6.35 -24.49
N LEU A 278 -12.29 -5.19 -23.98
CA LEU A 278 -12.66 -4.75 -22.64
C LEU A 278 -14.14 -4.40 -22.49
N GLU A 279 -14.82 -4.04 -23.57
CA GLU A 279 -16.29 -3.83 -23.60
C GLU A 279 -17.07 -5.09 -23.25
N LEU A 280 -16.51 -6.26 -23.55
CA LEU A 280 -17.14 -7.57 -23.22
C LEU A 280 -16.93 -7.97 -21.75
N ILE A 281 -16.10 -7.26 -21.00
CA ILE A 281 -15.79 -7.58 -19.61
C ILE A 281 -16.74 -6.81 -18.68
N PRO A 282 -17.54 -7.48 -17.85
CA PRO A 282 -18.42 -6.81 -16.89
C PRO A 282 -17.62 -6.12 -15.76
N PRO A 283 -18.26 -5.17 -15.04
CA PRO A 283 -17.63 -4.59 -13.83
C PRO A 283 -17.17 -5.65 -12.84
N GLY A 284 -15.92 -5.54 -12.37
CA GLY A 284 -15.30 -6.53 -11.49
C GLY A 284 -14.73 -7.76 -12.21
N GLY A 285 -14.98 -7.90 -13.52
CA GLY A 285 -14.52 -9.03 -14.33
C GLY A 285 -13.08 -8.89 -14.83
N TYR A 286 -12.60 -9.92 -15.51
CA TYR A 286 -11.26 -9.98 -16.10
C TYR A 286 -11.28 -10.99 -17.28
N TRP A 287 -10.14 -11.26 -17.91
CA TRP A 287 -10.05 -12.06 -19.13
C TRP A 287 -10.83 -13.38 -19.16
N ARG A 288 -11.12 -13.99 -18.00
CA ARG A 288 -11.90 -15.24 -17.93
C ARG A 288 -13.38 -15.07 -18.24
N GLU A 289 -13.89 -13.84 -18.19
CA GLU A 289 -15.26 -13.51 -18.57
C GLU A 289 -15.47 -13.47 -20.10
N LEU A 290 -14.37 -13.47 -20.86
CA LEU A 290 -14.44 -13.51 -22.32
C LEU A 290 -14.87 -14.90 -22.82
N PRO A 291 -15.52 -14.99 -24.00
CA PRO A 291 -15.71 -16.26 -24.70
C PRO A 291 -14.36 -16.97 -24.92
N GLN A 292 -14.34 -18.30 -24.82
CA GLN A 292 -13.12 -19.11 -24.81
C GLN A 292 -12.18 -18.83 -26.01
N LYS A 293 -12.76 -18.60 -27.19
CA LYS A 293 -11.97 -18.25 -28.41
C LYS A 293 -11.21 -16.93 -28.18
N LEU A 294 -11.88 -15.90 -27.66
CA LEU A 294 -11.27 -14.61 -27.38
C LEU A 294 -10.28 -14.67 -26.20
N GLN A 295 -10.50 -15.53 -25.21
CA GLN A 295 -9.53 -15.76 -24.15
C GLN A 295 -8.19 -16.21 -24.72
N LYS A 296 -8.19 -17.23 -25.60
CA LYS A 296 -6.97 -17.75 -26.23
C LYS A 296 -6.30 -16.70 -27.12
N GLU A 297 -7.07 -16.02 -27.92
CA GLU A 297 -6.60 -14.97 -28.83
C GLU A 297 -5.95 -13.80 -28.05
N TYR A 298 -6.66 -13.25 -27.07
CA TYR A 298 -6.19 -12.10 -26.28
C TYR A 298 -4.99 -12.44 -25.40
N MET A 299 -5.00 -13.61 -24.77
CA MET A 299 -3.93 -14.05 -23.88
C MET A 299 -2.68 -14.50 -24.64
N GLY A 300 -2.84 -15.08 -25.84
CA GLY A 300 -1.74 -15.68 -26.59
C GLY A 300 -1.02 -16.76 -25.79
N ALA A 301 0.30 -16.79 -25.85
CA ALA A 301 1.13 -17.74 -25.09
C ALA A 301 0.85 -17.73 -23.59
N SER A 302 0.47 -16.58 -23.03
CA SER A 302 0.13 -16.46 -21.61
C SER A 302 -1.07 -17.31 -21.21
N PHE A 303 -1.93 -17.72 -22.13
CA PHE A 303 -3.09 -18.57 -21.83
C PHE A 303 -2.67 -19.92 -21.24
N TYR A 304 -1.60 -20.48 -21.74
CA TYR A 304 -1.08 -21.81 -21.37
C TYR A 304 -0.10 -21.79 -20.18
N MET A 305 0.30 -20.62 -19.75
CA MET A 305 1.23 -20.48 -18.61
C MET A 305 0.49 -20.55 -17.28
N GLY A 306 1.15 -20.99 -16.22
CA GLY A 306 0.62 -21.01 -14.85
C GLY A 306 0.32 -19.60 -14.27
N GLY A 307 -0.34 -19.55 -13.11
CA GLY A 307 -0.67 -18.33 -12.38
C GLY A 307 -2.08 -17.79 -12.66
N GLY A 308 -2.61 -16.98 -11.74
CA GLY A 308 -4.01 -16.51 -11.76
C GLY A 308 -4.29 -15.42 -12.81
N LYS A 309 -3.27 -14.62 -13.19
CA LYS A 309 -3.35 -13.58 -14.25
C LYS A 309 -4.56 -12.63 -14.10
N THR A 310 -4.97 -12.38 -12.86
CA THR A 310 -6.19 -11.63 -12.53
C THR A 310 -6.14 -10.15 -12.89
N GLY A 311 -4.97 -9.64 -13.28
CA GLY A 311 -4.77 -8.26 -13.75
C GLY A 311 -4.94 -8.05 -15.25
N ILE A 312 -5.08 -9.14 -16.05
CA ILE A 312 -5.22 -9.04 -17.51
C ILE A 312 -6.68 -8.80 -17.87
N ALA A 313 -6.93 -7.89 -18.79
CA ALA A 313 -8.26 -7.42 -19.18
C ALA A 313 -9.15 -7.11 -17.95
N ARG A 314 -8.57 -6.45 -16.95
CA ARG A 314 -9.23 -6.23 -15.67
C ARG A 314 -10.07 -4.96 -15.70
N ARG A 315 -11.39 -5.12 -15.61
CA ARG A 315 -12.32 -4.05 -15.29
C ARG A 315 -12.53 -3.99 -13.78
N LEU A 316 -12.40 -2.82 -13.19
CA LEU A 316 -12.58 -2.63 -11.75
C LEU A 316 -14.05 -2.75 -11.34
N SER A 317 -14.30 -2.91 -10.04
CA SER A 317 -15.64 -2.94 -9.45
C SER A 317 -15.87 -1.67 -8.63
N TRP A 318 -17.10 -1.15 -8.66
CA TRP A 318 -17.50 -0.05 -7.78
C TRP A 318 -17.55 -0.44 -6.29
N ASP A 319 -17.83 -1.71 -6.00
CA ASP A 319 -18.11 -2.20 -4.66
C ASP A 319 -16.88 -2.73 -3.90
N GLU A 320 -15.70 -2.69 -4.54
CA GLU A 320 -14.44 -3.11 -3.97
C GLU A 320 -13.36 -2.02 -4.06
N PRO A 321 -12.34 -2.04 -3.18
CA PRO A 321 -11.13 -1.27 -3.40
C PRO A 321 -10.45 -1.67 -4.71
N SER A 322 -9.83 -0.71 -5.39
CA SER A 322 -9.01 -0.97 -6.58
C SER A 322 -7.94 -2.03 -6.28
N LEU A 323 -7.54 -2.78 -7.29
CA LEU A 323 -6.28 -3.54 -7.24
C LEU A 323 -5.10 -2.57 -7.15
N THR A 324 -3.93 -3.08 -6.74
CA THR A 324 -2.70 -2.29 -6.68
C THR A 324 -2.47 -1.52 -7.99
N LEU A 325 -2.36 -0.21 -7.90
CA LEU A 325 -2.01 0.66 -9.02
C LEU A 325 -0.52 0.49 -9.35
N THR A 326 -0.24 0.47 -10.65
CA THR A 326 1.13 0.36 -11.21
C THR A 326 1.47 1.64 -11.97
N CYS A 327 2.65 1.71 -12.57
CA CYS A 327 3.11 2.88 -13.32
C CYS A 327 2.33 3.17 -14.60
N SER A 328 1.40 2.30 -15.02
CA SER A 328 0.52 2.52 -16.16
C SER A 328 -0.79 1.76 -16.01
N PRO A 329 -1.96 2.42 -16.17
CA PRO A 329 -3.28 1.78 -16.07
C PRO A 329 -3.62 0.91 -17.26
N ALA A 330 -2.92 1.07 -18.38
CA ALA A 330 -3.20 0.40 -19.67
C ALA A 330 -2.24 -0.78 -19.95
N GLN A 331 -1.35 -1.12 -19.02
CA GLN A 331 -0.42 -2.23 -19.17
C GLN A 331 -1.16 -3.57 -19.15
N LYS A 332 -0.90 -4.45 -20.14
CA LYS A 332 -1.66 -5.70 -20.36
C LYS A 332 -1.80 -6.57 -19.11
N GLN A 333 -0.74 -6.71 -18.32
CA GLN A 333 -0.73 -7.59 -17.14
C GLN A 333 -1.37 -6.97 -15.88
N THR A 334 -1.50 -5.65 -15.86
CA THR A 334 -1.95 -4.89 -14.68
C THR A 334 -2.96 -3.81 -15.07
N GLU A 335 -3.91 -4.16 -15.92
CA GLU A 335 -4.94 -3.24 -16.38
C GLU A 335 -5.83 -2.73 -15.25
N ARG A 336 -6.24 -1.47 -15.38
CA ARG A 336 -7.15 -0.79 -14.47
C ARG A 336 -8.19 -0.05 -15.30
N CYS A 337 -9.08 -0.84 -15.94
CA CYS A 337 -10.21 -0.31 -16.68
C CYS A 337 -11.25 0.26 -15.70
N HIS A 338 -11.79 1.44 -16.01
CA HIS A 338 -12.86 2.05 -15.24
C HIS A 338 -14.09 1.11 -15.17
N PRO A 339 -14.83 1.07 -14.04
CA PRO A 339 -15.94 0.13 -13.87
C PRO A 339 -17.04 0.20 -14.93
N GLU A 340 -17.41 1.38 -15.37
CA GLU A 340 -18.49 1.61 -16.36
C GLU A 340 -17.96 1.98 -17.74
N GLU A 341 -17.02 2.91 -17.81
CA GLU A 341 -16.49 3.40 -19.09
C GLU A 341 -15.33 2.50 -19.55
N THR A 342 -15.32 2.15 -20.83
CA THR A 342 -14.21 1.31 -21.36
C THR A 342 -13.00 2.18 -21.69
N ARG A 343 -12.33 2.60 -20.65
CA ARG A 343 -11.09 3.38 -20.65
C ARG A 343 -10.21 3.05 -19.45
N PRO A 344 -8.92 3.33 -19.50
CA PRO A 344 -8.10 3.37 -18.31
C PRO A 344 -8.62 4.39 -17.30
N LEU A 345 -8.30 4.23 -16.03
CA LEU A 345 -8.49 5.30 -15.04
C LEU A 345 -7.69 6.55 -15.45
N THR A 346 -8.25 7.74 -15.24
CA THR A 346 -7.56 9.02 -15.48
C THR A 346 -6.48 9.28 -14.39
N VAL A 347 -5.64 10.28 -14.62
CA VAL A 347 -4.58 10.66 -13.66
C VAL A 347 -5.19 11.03 -12.31
N ARG A 348 -6.28 11.80 -12.27
CA ARG A 348 -6.93 12.20 -11.01
C ARG A 348 -7.61 11.04 -10.29
N GLU A 349 -8.23 10.13 -11.02
CA GLU A 349 -8.79 8.90 -10.46
C GLU A 349 -7.69 8.03 -9.83
N TYR A 350 -6.53 7.91 -10.50
CA TYR A 350 -5.34 7.25 -9.96
C TYR A 350 -4.85 7.90 -8.67
N ALA A 351 -4.73 9.23 -8.68
CA ALA A 351 -4.28 10.00 -7.53
C ALA A 351 -5.23 9.86 -6.34
N ARG A 352 -6.53 9.93 -6.57
CA ARG A 352 -7.54 9.74 -5.52
C ARG A 352 -7.49 8.35 -4.87
N ILE A 353 -7.32 7.31 -5.67
CA ILE A 353 -7.17 5.93 -5.15
C ILE A 353 -5.92 5.83 -4.25
N GLN A 354 -4.87 6.58 -4.54
CA GLN A 354 -3.68 6.72 -3.71
C GLN A 354 -3.83 7.77 -2.60
N THR A 355 -5.04 8.31 -2.44
CA THR A 355 -5.39 9.31 -1.43
C THR A 355 -4.59 10.63 -1.51
N PHE A 356 -4.11 11.00 -2.72
CA PHE A 356 -3.58 12.35 -2.95
C PHE A 356 -4.70 13.39 -2.92
N PRO A 357 -4.44 14.60 -2.40
CA PRO A 357 -5.39 15.70 -2.47
C PRO A 357 -5.76 16.08 -3.92
N ASP A 358 -6.98 16.53 -4.15
CA ASP A 358 -7.43 16.89 -5.51
C ASP A 358 -6.66 18.08 -6.11
N ASN A 359 -6.14 18.95 -5.28
CA ASN A 359 -5.33 20.08 -5.68
C ASN A 359 -3.84 19.72 -5.87
N TRP A 360 -3.42 18.47 -5.57
CA TRP A 360 -2.04 18.05 -5.80
C TRP A 360 -1.77 17.91 -7.28
N LYS A 361 -0.86 18.68 -7.81
CA LYS A 361 -0.47 18.71 -9.22
C LYS A 361 0.72 17.81 -9.45
N PHE A 362 0.68 16.98 -10.48
CA PHE A 362 1.80 16.14 -10.91
C PHE A 362 2.46 16.76 -12.13
N ALA A 363 3.78 16.93 -12.10
CA ALA A 363 4.56 17.44 -13.21
C ALA A 363 4.89 16.35 -14.25
N GLY A 364 5.28 16.79 -15.43
CA GLY A 364 5.69 15.93 -16.53
C GLY A 364 4.52 15.42 -17.39
N SER A 365 4.83 14.57 -18.36
CA SER A 365 3.86 13.96 -19.25
C SER A 365 2.86 13.06 -18.50
N ILE A 366 1.72 12.73 -19.12
CA ILE A 366 0.71 11.80 -18.54
C ILE A 366 1.38 10.48 -18.09
N SER A 367 2.33 9.95 -18.84
CA SER A 367 3.05 8.73 -18.45
C SER A 367 3.93 8.94 -17.21
N GLN A 368 4.57 10.10 -17.09
CA GLN A 368 5.34 10.45 -15.89
C GLN A 368 4.44 10.62 -14.67
N GLN A 369 3.26 11.23 -14.85
CA GLN A 369 2.27 11.38 -13.79
C GLN A 369 1.79 10.01 -13.27
N TYR A 370 1.44 9.07 -14.15
CA TYR A 370 1.08 7.70 -13.74
C TYR A 370 2.23 6.98 -13.05
N LYS A 371 3.48 7.14 -13.53
CA LYS A 371 4.68 6.56 -12.90
C LYS A 371 4.84 7.06 -11.46
N GLN A 372 4.72 8.37 -11.26
CA GLN A 372 4.80 9.00 -9.94
C GLN A 372 3.72 8.46 -9.00
N ILE A 373 2.46 8.43 -9.43
CA ILE A 373 1.33 7.97 -8.61
C ILE A 373 1.44 6.46 -8.32
N GLY A 374 1.80 5.64 -9.32
CA GLY A 374 1.91 4.19 -9.19
C GLY A 374 3.02 3.75 -8.24
N ASN A 375 4.14 4.48 -8.22
CA ASN A 375 5.25 4.22 -7.31
C ASN A 375 4.97 4.70 -5.89
N ALA A 376 4.15 5.72 -5.71
CA ALA A 376 3.91 6.33 -4.41
C ALA A 376 3.33 5.36 -3.36
N VAL A 377 3.68 5.58 -2.12
CA VAL A 377 2.93 5.11 -0.97
C VAL A 377 1.63 5.92 -0.89
N PRO A 378 0.47 5.32 -0.65
CA PRO A 378 -0.77 6.08 -0.45
C PRO A 378 -0.63 7.08 0.71
N VAL A 379 -1.16 8.30 0.52
CA VAL A 379 -1.03 9.37 1.53
C VAL A 379 -1.60 8.94 2.88
N ASN A 380 -2.78 8.30 2.90
CA ASN A 380 -3.37 7.83 4.16
C ASN A 380 -2.55 6.71 4.81
N LEU A 381 -1.85 5.87 4.03
CA LEU A 381 -0.91 4.90 4.62
C LEU A 381 0.26 5.61 5.29
N GLY A 382 0.84 6.62 4.63
CA GLY A 382 1.88 7.48 5.22
C GLY A 382 1.39 8.19 6.49
N TYR A 383 0.14 8.68 6.49
CA TYR A 383 -0.49 9.26 7.68
C TYR A 383 -0.58 8.28 8.85
N HIS A 384 -1.05 7.06 8.59
CA HIS A 384 -1.14 6.05 9.65
C HIS A 384 0.23 5.65 10.21
N ILE A 385 1.25 5.56 9.35
CA ILE A 385 2.64 5.31 9.77
C ILE A 385 3.10 6.48 10.64
N GLY A 386 3.01 7.73 10.15
CA GLY A 386 3.46 8.91 10.89
C GLY A 386 2.75 9.07 12.24
N ASN A 387 1.44 8.87 12.27
CA ASN A 387 0.68 8.93 13.51
C ASN A 387 1.10 7.86 14.54
N THR A 388 1.35 6.63 14.07
CA THR A 388 1.88 5.56 14.95
C THR A 388 3.27 5.91 15.48
N ILE A 389 4.14 6.48 14.63
CA ILE A 389 5.49 6.91 15.05
C ILE A 389 5.42 8.02 16.11
N ILE A 390 4.53 9.00 15.96
CA ILE A 390 4.32 10.05 16.98
C ILE A 390 3.88 9.40 18.29
N GLN A 391 2.89 8.53 18.27
CA GLN A 391 2.41 7.82 19.46
C GLN A 391 3.51 6.99 20.15
N MET A 392 4.39 6.34 19.37
CA MET A 392 5.56 5.65 19.90
C MET A 392 6.50 6.61 20.63
N LEU A 393 6.83 7.75 20.00
CA LEU A 393 7.75 8.75 20.55
C LEU A 393 7.17 9.49 21.78
N GLU A 394 5.85 9.57 21.91
CA GLU A 394 5.14 10.19 23.02
C GLU A 394 4.80 9.20 24.15
N GLY A 395 5.14 7.91 23.97
CA GLY A 395 4.86 6.86 24.97
C GLY A 395 3.39 6.51 25.08
N GLU A 396 2.57 6.80 24.07
CA GLU A 396 1.13 6.50 24.07
C GLU A 396 0.78 5.06 23.66
N ILE A 397 1.78 4.25 23.31
CA ILE A 397 1.61 2.86 22.85
C ILE A 397 2.16 1.91 23.89
N GLU A 398 1.30 1.01 24.38
CA GLU A 398 1.72 -0.17 25.11
C GLU A 398 2.29 -1.24 24.16
N GLU A 399 3.23 -2.03 24.63
CA GLU A 399 3.84 -3.11 23.85
C GLU A 399 2.77 -4.13 23.42
N GLU A 400 2.58 -4.33 22.10
CA GLU A 400 1.71 -5.40 21.61
C GLU A 400 2.29 -6.75 22.06
N THR A 401 1.56 -7.49 22.91
CA THR A 401 1.93 -8.83 23.39
C THR A 401 1.79 -9.93 22.32
N GLU A 402 1.38 -9.59 21.10
CA GLU A 402 1.33 -10.55 20.00
C GLU A 402 2.75 -10.87 19.50
N GLU A 403 3.12 -12.13 19.56
CA GLU A 403 4.40 -12.64 19.03
C GLU A 403 4.62 -12.16 17.58
N PRO A 404 5.83 -11.66 17.26
CA PRO A 404 6.13 -11.22 15.89
C PRO A 404 5.96 -12.39 14.92
N ILE A 405 5.43 -12.10 13.74
CA ILE A 405 5.24 -13.04 12.61
C ILE A 405 6.53 -13.83 12.27
N TYR A 406 7.65 -13.38 12.76
CA TYR A 406 8.98 -14.00 12.68
C TYR A 406 9.03 -15.47 13.18
N LYS A 407 8.26 -15.85 14.21
CA LYS A 407 8.24 -17.24 14.72
C LYS A 407 7.39 -18.21 13.89
N GLN A 408 6.38 -17.73 13.17
CA GLN A 408 5.55 -18.62 12.35
C GLN A 408 6.26 -19.15 11.10
N GLN A 409 7.27 -18.46 10.58
CA GLN A 409 8.02 -18.92 9.41
C GLN A 409 9.19 -19.85 9.73
N GLN A 410 9.72 -19.85 10.97
CA GLN A 410 10.75 -20.81 11.38
C GLN A 410 10.22 -22.24 11.56
N MET A 411 8.93 -22.44 11.83
CA MET A 411 8.35 -23.79 11.97
C MET A 411 8.24 -24.55 10.64
N PHE A 412 8.26 -23.88 9.49
CA PHE A 412 8.22 -24.54 8.18
C PHE A 412 9.59 -24.78 7.53
N ALA A 413 10.68 -24.32 8.14
CA ALA A 413 12.04 -24.45 7.57
C ALA A 413 12.85 -25.65 8.10
N PHE A 414 12.29 -26.48 8.99
CA PHE A 414 12.99 -27.64 9.59
C PHE A 414 12.35 -29.01 9.27
N THR A 415 11.40 -29.07 8.32
CA THR A 415 10.87 -30.36 7.83
C THR A 415 10.95 -30.40 6.30
N SER A 416 12.14 -30.59 5.76
CA SER A 416 12.39 -31.19 4.45
C SER A 416 13.85 -31.57 4.33
#